data_b925881aa1337a29086cc70fb8ac2f72
#
_entry.id   b925881aa1337a29086cc70fb8ac2f72
#
_cell.length_a   1.000
_cell.length_b   1.000
_cell.length_c   1.000
_cell.angle_alpha   90.00
_cell.angle_beta   90.00
_cell.angle_gamma   90.00
#
_symmetry.space_group_name_H-M   'P 1'
#
loop_
_entity.id
_entity.type
_entity.pdbx_description
1 polymer ?
#
loop_
_entity_poly.entity_id
_entity_poly.type
_entity_poly.pdbx_seq_one_letter_code
_entity_poly.pdbx_strand_id
1 'polypeptide(L)'
;LLTYQNSFADGTHNLTATAGFTTYYNSLSGLDASRGQGIGLVIPNNPDKWFVSIGDLATATNGSTQWERTTVSMLARIIYNYKGKYLFNGSFRRDGSSAFAYTGNQWQNFYSIGAGWLMTEEEFMKDITWLDMLKLKGSWGTLGNQNMDKAYPAEPLLENAFAAVFGKPAIIYPGYQLAY
;
A
#
# COMPACT_ATOMS: atom_id res chain seq x y z
N LEU A 1 9.01 -0.68 -17.45
CA LEU A 1 8.01 0.16 -18.10
C LEU A 1 8.37 0.31 -19.56
N LEU A 2 7.44 -0.02 -20.47
CA LEU A 2 7.56 0.13 -21.91
C LEU A 2 6.51 1.14 -22.38
N THR A 3 6.92 2.13 -23.15
CA THR A 3 6.04 3.15 -23.71
C THR A 3 6.19 3.19 -25.21
N TYR A 4 5.05 3.13 -25.91
CA TYR A 4 4.94 3.33 -27.35
C TYR A 4 4.20 4.63 -27.61
N GLN A 5 4.77 5.48 -28.46
CA GLN A 5 4.14 6.73 -28.89
C GLN A 5 4.17 6.79 -30.41
N ASN A 6 3.04 7.14 -30.98
CA ASN A 6 2.93 7.36 -32.41
C ASN A 6 1.89 8.41 -32.74
N SER A 7 2.12 9.09 -33.85
CA SER A 7 1.26 10.13 -34.40
C SER A 7 0.96 9.78 -35.85
N PHE A 8 -0.31 9.73 -36.22
CA PHE A 8 -0.78 9.35 -37.56
C PHE A 8 -1.55 10.49 -38.19
N ALA A 9 -1.65 10.47 -39.53
CA ALA A 9 -2.40 11.44 -40.32
C ALA A 9 -2.04 12.90 -39.96
N ASP A 10 -0.77 13.25 -40.13
CA ASP A 10 -0.21 14.58 -39.89
C ASP A 10 -0.52 15.15 -38.50
N GLY A 11 -0.44 14.30 -37.48
CA GLY A 11 -0.69 14.73 -36.10
C GLY A 11 -2.16 14.74 -35.68
N THR A 12 -3.07 14.33 -36.57
CA THR A 12 -4.51 14.26 -36.28
C THR A 12 -4.82 13.22 -35.19
N HIS A 13 -4.10 12.12 -35.20
CA HIS A 13 -4.25 11.02 -34.25
C HIS A 13 -2.95 10.84 -33.44
N ASN A 14 -3.03 11.01 -32.15
CA ASN A 14 -1.88 10.80 -31.24
C ASN A 14 -2.22 9.70 -30.27
N LEU A 15 -1.40 8.64 -30.26
CA LEU A 15 -1.55 7.48 -29.40
C LEU A 15 -0.32 7.32 -28.51
N THR A 16 -0.55 7.19 -27.22
CA THR A 16 0.47 6.73 -26.27
C THR A 16 -0.05 5.49 -25.58
N ALA A 17 0.68 4.39 -25.69
CA ALA A 17 0.40 3.15 -24.99
C ALA A 17 1.56 2.84 -24.04
N THR A 18 1.26 2.50 -22.82
CA THR A 18 2.25 2.16 -21.79
C THR A 18 1.89 0.82 -21.17
N ALA A 19 2.87 -0.07 -21.05
CA ALA A 19 2.76 -1.31 -20.28
C ALA A 19 3.90 -1.40 -19.27
N GLY A 20 3.63 -1.98 -18.13
CA GLY A 20 4.63 -2.05 -17.10
C GLY A 20 4.40 -3.17 -16.09
N PHE A 21 5.49 -3.51 -15.45
CA PHE A 21 5.55 -4.46 -14.35
C PHE A 21 6.32 -3.79 -13.21
N THR A 22 5.83 -3.94 -11.99
CA THR A 22 6.47 -3.42 -10.78
C THR A 22 6.40 -4.48 -9.69
N THR A 23 7.49 -4.68 -9.00
CA THR A 23 7.55 -5.46 -7.76
C THR A 23 8.01 -4.54 -6.65
N TYR A 24 7.29 -4.59 -5.55
CA TYR A 24 7.64 -3.86 -4.34
C TYR A 24 7.78 -4.86 -3.19
N TYR A 25 8.91 -4.80 -2.51
CA TYR A 25 9.20 -5.60 -1.31
C TYR A 25 9.38 -4.66 -0.12
N ASN A 26 8.72 -4.96 0.96
CA ASN A 26 8.83 -4.23 2.21
C ASN A 26 9.00 -5.22 3.36
N SER A 27 9.95 -4.96 4.24
CA SER A 27 10.22 -5.75 5.43
C SER A 27 10.40 -4.84 6.63
N LEU A 28 9.95 -5.30 7.76
CA LEU A 28 10.18 -4.68 9.05
C LEU A 28 10.77 -5.74 9.99
N SER A 29 11.84 -5.36 10.65
CA SER A 29 12.41 -6.12 11.77
C SER A 29 12.68 -5.16 12.91
N GLY A 30 12.11 -5.41 14.05
CA GLY A 30 12.24 -4.59 15.24
C GLY A 30 12.55 -5.43 16.47
N LEU A 31 13.40 -4.92 17.31
CA LEU A 31 13.66 -5.43 18.65
C LEU A 31 13.52 -4.28 19.63
N ASP A 32 12.66 -4.43 20.61
CA ASP A 32 12.47 -3.47 21.67
C ASP A 32 12.80 -4.11 23.01
N ALA A 33 13.37 -3.30 23.89
CA ALA A 33 13.65 -3.67 25.26
C ALA A 33 13.46 -2.47 26.16
N SER A 34 12.86 -2.65 27.31
CA SER A 34 12.69 -1.57 28.27
C SER A 34 12.88 -2.06 29.70
N ARG A 35 13.23 -1.14 30.57
CA ARG A 35 13.23 -1.29 32.02
C ARG A 35 12.71 -0.01 32.64
N GLY A 36 11.84 -0.13 33.62
CA GLY A 36 11.35 1.00 34.41
C GLY A 36 12.35 1.45 35.47
N GLN A 37 12.07 2.59 36.04
CA GLN A 37 12.82 3.07 37.23
C GLN A 37 12.34 2.31 38.45
N GLY A 38 13.21 1.52 39.05
CA GLY A 38 12.96 0.84 40.32
C GLY A 38 13.02 1.79 41.53
N ILE A 39 12.43 1.38 42.68
CA ILE A 39 12.51 2.12 43.91
C ILE A 39 13.96 2.24 44.36
N GLY A 40 14.44 3.46 44.57
CA GLY A 40 15.83 3.73 45.01
C GLY A 40 16.86 3.76 43.88
N LEU A 41 16.46 3.55 42.61
CA LEU A 41 17.32 3.65 41.48
C LEU A 41 17.43 5.10 41.01
N VAL A 42 18.65 5.64 40.94
CA VAL A 42 18.91 6.99 40.43
C VAL A 42 19.31 6.92 38.98
N ILE A 43 18.42 7.37 38.12
CA ILE A 43 18.73 7.52 36.68
C ILE A 43 19.56 8.80 36.51
N PRO A 44 20.68 8.75 35.79
CA PRO A 44 21.49 9.96 35.52
C PRO A 44 20.70 11.04 34.82
N ASN A 45 20.86 12.30 35.25
CA ASN A 45 20.23 13.47 34.61
C ASN A 45 20.96 13.86 33.30
N ASN A 46 21.46 12.91 32.57
CA ASN A 46 22.08 13.07 31.25
C ASN A 46 21.50 12.01 30.29
N PRO A 47 20.74 12.40 29.27
CA PRO A 47 20.15 11.47 28.31
C PRO A 47 21.15 10.55 27.61
N ASP A 48 22.38 10.99 27.37
CA ASP A 48 23.43 10.20 26.73
C ASP A 48 23.86 8.98 27.55
N LYS A 49 23.44 8.93 28.81
CA LYS A 49 23.72 7.82 29.75
C LYS A 49 22.50 6.94 30.02
N TRP A 50 21.41 7.14 29.29
CA TRP A 50 20.20 6.34 29.45
C TRP A 50 20.30 5.03 28.68
N PHE A 51 20.96 4.06 29.27
CA PHE A 51 21.01 2.71 28.77
C PHE A 51 19.92 1.86 29.41
N VAL A 52 19.27 0.97 28.66
CA VAL A 52 18.25 0.04 29.19
C VAL A 52 18.77 -0.74 30.41
N SER A 53 20.06 -1.06 30.44
CA SER A 53 20.70 -1.81 31.51
C SER A 53 20.71 -1.12 32.87
N ILE A 54 20.53 0.21 32.94
CA ILE A 54 20.49 0.93 34.22
C ILE A 54 19.12 0.88 34.91
N GLY A 55 18.07 0.45 34.20
CA GLY A 55 16.74 0.26 34.77
C GLY A 55 16.65 -1.00 35.63
N ASP A 56 15.55 -1.08 36.40
CA ASP A 56 15.26 -2.22 37.27
C ASP A 56 15.01 -3.49 36.46
N LEU A 57 15.77 -4.54 36.78
CA LEU A 57 15.65 -5.83 36.12
C LEU A 57 14.28 -6.49 36.34
N ALA A 58 13.65 -6.24 37.49
CA ALA A 58 12.32 -6.78 37.78
C ALA A 58 11.21 -6.24 36.85
N THR A 59 11.46 -5.07 36.22
CA THR A 59 10.53 -4.43 35.27
C THR A 59 10.95 -4.66 33.82
N ALA A 60 11.93 -5.52 33.56
CA ALA A 60 12.45 -5.76 32.23
C ALA A 60 11.38 -6.34 31.29
N THR A 61 11.20 -5.68 30.16
CA THR A 61 10.37 -6.18 29.07
C THR A 61 11.15 -6.21 27.77
N ASN A 62 10.82 -7.12 26.91
CA ASN A 62 11.36 -7.19 25.55
C ASN A 62 10.27 -7.60 24.58
N GLY A 63 10.42 -7.19 23.35
CA GLY A 63 9.55 -7.55 22.26
C GLY A 63 10.34 -7.67 20.95
N SER A 64 9.82 -8.44 20.03
CA SER A 64 10.35 -8.48 18.67
C SER A 64 9.22 -8.50 17.68
N THR A 65 9.41 -7.78 16.59
CA THR A 65 8.46 -7.74 15.48
C THR A 65 9.21 -8.00 14.18
N GLN A 66 8.69 -8.90 13.39
CA GLN A 66 9.21 -9.15 12.04
C GLN A 66 8.07 -9.45 11.09
N TRP A 67 8.07 -8.76 9.95
CA TRP A 67 7.17 -9.09 8.85
C TRP A 67 7.78 -8.68 7.51
N GLU A 68 7.32 -9.35 6.48
CA GLU A 68 7.69 -9.10 5.09
C GLU A 68 6.43 -9.02 4.24
N ARG A 69 6.41 -8.12 3.27
CA ARG A 69 5.30 -7.96 2.33
C ARG A 69 5.84 -7.76 0.93
N THR A 70 5.30 -8.51 0.00
CA THR A 70 5.58 -8.36 -1.42
C THR A 70 4.31 -7.94 -2.15
N THR A 71 4.43 -6.95 -3.02
CA THR A 71 3.38 -6.53 -3.93
C THR A 71 3.90 -6.60 -5.36
N VAL A 72 3.12 -7.18 -6.25
CA VAL A 72 3.40 -7.29 -7.68
C VAL A 72 2.29 -6.60 -8.43
N SER A 73 2.64 -5.72 -9.36
CA SER A 73 1.68 -4.96 -10.15
C SER A 73 2.00 -5.06 -11.63
N MET A 74 0.98 -5.35 -12.41
CA MET A 74 0.99 -5.24 -13.87
C MET A 74 0.08 -4.11 -14.27
N LEU A 75 0.56 -3.22 -15.14
CA LEU A 75 -0.22 -2.07 -15.60
C LEU A 75 -0.19 -1.95 -17.11
N ALA A 76 -1.31 -1.49 -17.66
CA ALA A 76 -1.43 -1.06 -19.03
C ALA A 76 -2.21 0.25 -19.08
N ARG A 77 -1.79 1.20 -19.90
CA ARG A 77 -2.44 2.49 -20.08
C ARG A 77 -2.43 2.91 -21.52
N ILE A 78 -3.53 3.45 -21.99
CA ILE A 78 -3.69 4.03 -23.31
C ILE A 78 -4.14 5.48 -23.14
N ILE A 79 -3.51 6.38 -23.84
CA ILE A 79 -3.92 7.78 -23.99
C ILE A 79 -4.05 8.01 -25.49
N TYR A 80 -5.21 8.50 -25.88
CA TYR A 80 -5.51 8.81 -27.27
C TYR A 80 -6.03 10.23 -27.39
N ASN A 81 -5.52 10.96 -28.34
CA ASN A 81 -5.91 12.33 -28.65
C ASN A 81 -6.24 12.42 -30.14
N TYR A 82 -7.45 12.88 -30.44
CA TYR A 82 -7.90 13.13 -31.81
C TYR A 82 -8.04 14.63 -32.04
N LYS A 83 -7.30 15.14 -33.01
CA LYS A 83 -7.29 16.56 -33.43
C LYS A 83 -7.03 17.58 -32.31
N GLY A 84 -6.44 17.18 -31.19
CA GLY A 84 -6.32 18.03 -30.02
C GLY A 84 -7.64 18.28 -29.26
N LYS A 85 -8.77 17.88 -29.81
CA LYS A 85 -10.12 18.16 -29.31
C LYS A 85 -10.69 17.07 -28.41
N TYR A 86 -10.56 15.82 -28.84
CA TYR A 86 -11.11 14.65 -28.16
C TYR A 86 -10.01 13.86 -27.51
N LEU A 87 -10.09 13.76 -26.20
CA LEU A 87 -9.11 13.07 -25.38
C LEU A 87 -9.76 11.83 -24.78
N PHE A 88 -9.10 10.71 -24.88
CA PHE A 88 -9.51 9.47 -24.25
C PHE A 88 -8.33 8.87 -23.49
N ASN A 89 -8.58 8.36 -22.29
CA ASN A 89 -7.63 7.56 -21.57
C ASN A 89 -8.29 6.32 -20.99
N GLY A 90 -7.55 5.23 -20.99
CA GLY A 90 -7.94 4.00 -20.34
C GLY A 90 -6.75 3.42 -19.60
N SER A 91 -6.97 2.85 -18.43
CA SER A 91 -5.95 2.10 -17.72
C SER A 91 -6.51 0.84 -17.10
N PHE A 92 -5.66 -0.15 -17.07
CA PHE A 92 -5.87 -1.42 -16.40
C PHE A 92 -4.68 -1.69 -15.49
N ARG A 93 -4.95 -2.11 -14.27
CA ARG A 93 -3.92 -2.52 -13.32
C ARG A 93 -4.37 -3.80 -12.62
N ARG A 94 -3.47 -4.75 -12.54
CA ARG A 94 -3.64 -5.98 -11.78
C ARG A 94 -2.58 -6.03 -10.70
N ASP A 95 -3.03 -6.02 -9.45
CA ASP A 95 -2.16 -6.02 -8.28
C ASP A 95 -2.31 -7.32 -7.51
N GLY A 96 -1.18 -7.92 -7.18
CA GLY A 96 -1.09 -9.06 -6.26
C GLY A 96 -0.35 -8.66 -5.00
N SER A 97 -0.86 -9.07 -3.84
CA SER A 97 -0.23 -8.77 -2.56
C SER A 97 -0.17 -10.00 -1.68
N SER A 98 1.01 -10.26 -1.09
CA SER A 98 1.20 -11.33 -0.12
C SER A 98 0.37 -11.14 1.15
N ALA A 99 -0.05 -9.90 1.46
CA ALA A 99 -0.92 -9.62 2.61
C ALA A 99 -2.27 -10.36 2.56
N PHE A 100 -2.70 -10.77 1.35
CA PHE A 100 -3.96 -11.49 1.12
C PHE A 100 -3.75 -12.96 0.76
N ALA A 101 -2.53 -13.52 1.01
CA ALA A 101 -2.20 -14.90 0.65
C ALA A 101 -3.19 -15.93 1.21
N TYR A 102 -3.65 -15.73 2.44
CA TYR A 102 -4.56 -16.64 3.14
C TYR A 102 -6.03 -16.50 2.73
N THR A 103 -6.41 -15.45 1.99
CA THR A 103 -7.81 -15.23 1.57
C THR A 103 -8.18 -15.97 0.29
N GLY A 104 -7.21 -16.49 -0.44
CA GLY A 104 -7.38 -17.01 -1.80
C GLY A 104 -7.58 -15.91 -2.87
N ASN A 105 -7.70 -14.63 -2.48
CA ASN A 105 -7.94 -13.49 -3.35
C ASN A 105 -6.75 -12.53 -3.38
N GLN A 106 -5.57 -13.06 -3.65
CA GLN A 106 -4.33 -12.28 -3.68
C GLN A 106 -4.29 -11.23 -4.80
N TRP A 107 -5.03 -11.46 -5.88
CA TRP A 107 -5.02 -10.65 -7.09
C TRP A 107 -6.30 -9.84 -7.24
N GLN A 108 -6.13 -8.53 -7.46
CA GLN A 108 -7.22 -7.62 -7.70
C GLN A 108 -6.99 -6.86 -9.02
N ASN A 109 -8.10 -6.57 -9.72
CA ASN A 109 -8.08 -5.84 -10.98
C ASN A 109 -8.71 -4.47 -10.78
N PHE A 110 -8.06 -3.45 -11.33
CA PHE A 110 -8.50 -2.07 -11.28
C PHE A 110 -8.56 -1.52 -12.69
N TYR A 111 -9.64 -0.81 -12.98
CA TYR A 111 -9.89 -0.22 -14.29
C TYR A 111 -10.18 1.26 -14.14
N SER A 112 -9.72 2.06 -15.07
CA SER A 112 -10.19 3.42 -15.20
C SER A 112 -10.34 3.79 -16.66
N ILE A 113 -11.37 4.56 -16.94
CA ILE A 113 -11.61 5.18 -18.23
C ILE A 113 -11.90 6.65 -18.02
N GLY A 114 -11.48 7.47 -18.97
CA GLY A 114 -11.76 8.90 -18.94
C GLY A 114 -11.85 9.43 -20.36
N ALA A 115 -12.71 10.41 -20.52
CA ALA A 115 -12.86 11.16 -21.75
C ALA A 115 -12.82 12.66 -21.49
N GLY A 116 -12.30 13.40 -22.43
CA GLY A 116 -12.26 14.85 -22.39
C GLY A 116 -12.58 15.43 -23.76
N TRP A 117 -13.33 16.52 -23.75
CA TRP A 117 -13.69 17.28 -24.96
C TRP A 117 -13.29 18.73 -24.77
N LEU A 118 -12.41 19.20 -25.63
CA LEU A 118 -11.99 20.59 -25.67
C LEU A 118 -12.95 21.35 -26.60
N MET A 119 -13.99 21.91 -26.03
CA MET A 119 -15.08 22.54 -26.77
C MET A 119 -14.63 23.81 -27.49
N THR A 120 -13.69 24.56 -26.94
CA THR A 120 -13.17 25.80 -27.56
C THR A 120 -12.47 25.56 -28.90
N GLU A 121 -12.03 24.33 -29.19
CA GLU A 121 -11.45 23.96 -30.48
C GLU A 121 -12.50 23.65 -31.55
N GLU A 122 -13.79 23.67 -31.21
CA GLU A 122 -14.87 23.42 -32.15
C GLU A 122 -15.21 24.66 -32.97
N GLU A 123 -15.67 24.46 -34.21
CA GLU A 123 -16.01 25.56 -35.14
C GLU A 123 -17.04 26.52 -34.53
N PHE A 124 -18.06 25.97 -33.83
CA PHE A 124 -19.15 26.77 -33.24
C PHE A 124 -18.71 27.63 -32.05
N MET A 125 -17.50 27.41 -31.50
CA MET A 125 -16.95 28.17 -30.37
C MET A 125 -15.93 29.23 -30.81
N LYS A 126 -15.47 29.23 -32.06
CA LYS A 126 -14.43 30.14 -32.54
C LYS A 126 -14.78 31.63 -32.48
N ASP A 127 -16.08 31.96 -32.56
CA ASP A 127 -16.55 33.32 -32.48
C ASP A 127 -16.63 33.86 -31.06
N ILE A 128 -16.44 33.02 -30.05
CA ILE A 128 -16.52 33.36 -28.64
C ILE A 128 -15.13 33.79 -28.14
N THR A 129 -14.81 35.08 -28.28
CA THR A 129 -13.48 35.61 -28.01
C THR A 129 -13.16 35.88 -26.52
N TRP A 130 -14.17 35.87 -25.66
CA TRP A 130 -14.01 36.09 -24.22
C TRP A 130 -13.64 34.80 -23.43
N LEU A 131 -13.72 33.61 -24.08
CA LEU A 131 -13.51 32.32 -23.46
C LEU A 131 -12.27 31.65 -24.05
N ASP A 132 -11.17 31.65 -23.30
CA ASP A 132 -9.90 31.08 -23.77
C ASP A 132 -9.91 29.56 -23.81
N MET A 133 -10.55 28.90 -22.83
CA MET A 133 -10.61 27.45 -22.77
C MET A 133 -11.89 26.95 -22.09
N LEU A 134 -12.60 26.06 -22.78
CA LEU A 134 -13.68 25.26 -22.22
C LEU A 134 -13.42 23.78 -22.50
N LYS A 135 -13.16 23.02 -21.43
CA LYS A 135 -12.94 21.60 -21.49
C LYS A 135 -13.94 20.85 -20.61
N LEU A 136 -14.73 20.00 -21.21
CA LEU A 136 -15.56 19.04 -20.51
C LEU A 136 -14.78 17.75 -20.32
N LYS A 137 -14.79 17.18 -19.11
CA LYS A 137 -14.14 15.90 -18.82
C LYS A 137 -14.98 15.06 -17.87
N GLY A 138 -14.95 13.75 -18.11
CA GLY A 138 -15.54 12.75 -17.23
C GLY A 138 -14.61 11.57 -17.09
N SER A 139 -14.62 10.94 -15.92
CA SER A 139 -13.85 9.72 -15.67
C SER A 139 -14.57 8.82 -14.69
N TRP A 140 -14.36 7.52 -14.87
CA TRP A 140 -14.83 6.49 -13.98
C TRP A 140 -13.71 5.47 -13.75
N GLY A 141 -13.65 4.89 -12.55
CA GLY A 141 -12.66 3.88 -12.25
C GLY A 141 -12.88 3.20 -10.91
N THR A 142 -12.22 2.08 -10.74
CA THR A 142 -12.15 1.33 -9.49
C THR A 142 -10.78 1.54 -8.84
N LEU A 143 -10.79 1.73 -7.53
CA LEU A 143 -9.59 1.89 -6.72
C LEU A 143 -9.56 0.83 -5.63
N GLY A 144 -8.36 0.37 -5.29
CA GLY A 144 -8.11 -0.51 -4.16
C GLY A 144 -7.34 0.19 -3.06
N ASN A 145 -7.59 -0.21 -1.83
CA ASN A 145 -6.81 0.21 -0.69
C ASN A 145 -6.20 -1.03 -0.03
N GLN A 146 -4.87 -1.06 0.08
CA GLN A 146 -4.13 -2.10 0.80
C GLN A 146 -3.50 -1.58 2.10
N ASN A 147 -3.80 -0.34 2.49
CA ASN A 147 -3.28 0.25 3.71
C ASN A 147 -4.09 -0.27 4.91
N MET A 148 -3.51 -1.21 5.62
CA MET A 148 -4.10 -1.87 6.78
C MET A 148 -3.14 -1.80 7.95
N ASP A 149 -3.68 -1.78 9.17
CA ASP A 149 -2.91 -1.69 10.41
C ASP A 149 -2.01 -2.91 10.64
N LYS A 150 -2.40 -4.06 10.09
CA LYS A 150 -1.63 -5.31 10.18
C LYS A 150 -0.98 -5.66 8.85
N ALA A 151 0.22 -6.23 8.89
CA ALA A 151 0.92 -6.68 7.68
C ALA A 151 0.15 -7.80 6.96
N TYR A 152 -0.47 -8.70 7.70
CA TYR A 152 -1.25 -9.85 7.24
C TYR A 152 -2.60 -9.90 7.98
N PRO A 153 -3.59 -9.11 7.58
CA PRO A 153 -4.86 -8.99 8.33
C PRO A 153 -5.72 -10.25 8.30
N ALA A 154 -5.50 -11.11 7.33
CA ALA A 154 -6.27 -12.35 7.14
C ALA A 154 -5.56 -13.60 7.67
N GLU A 155 -4.38 -13.45 8.24
CA GLU A 155 -3.63 -14.56 8.80
C GLU A 155 -4.16 -14.92 10.19
N PRO A 156 -4.54 -16.20 10.44
CA PRO A 156 -4.89 -16.64 11.78
C PRO A 156 -3.64 -16.63 12.67
N LEU A 157 -3.64 -15.77 13.67
CA LEU A 157 -2.55 -15.68 14.64
C LEU A 157 -2.78 -16.65 15.80
N LEU A 158 -1.69 -17.20 16.33
CA LEU A 158 -1.72 -17.98 17.56
C LEU A 158 -1.32 -17.09 18.74
N GLU A 159 -2.12 -17.09 19.77
CA GLU A 159 -1.81 -16.43 21.04
C GLU A 159 -1.42 -17.44 22.11
N ASN A 160 -0.51 -17.03 22.98
CA ASN A 160 -0.19 -17.73 24.22
C ASN A 160 -1.34 -17.47 25.23
N ALA A 161 -2.30 -18.39 25.30
CA ALA A 161 -3.53 -18.10 26.02
C ALA A 161 -3.66 -18.81 27.36
N PHE A 162 -3.23 -20.06 27.47
CA PHE A 162 -3.45 -20.89 28.64
C PHE A 162 -2.26 -21.79 28.94
N ALA A 163 -2.11 -22.06 30.24
CA ALA A 163 -1.25 -23.13 30.71
C ALA A 163 -2.10 -24.32 31.15
N ALA A 164 -1.78 -25.50 30.71
CA ALA A 164 -2.36 -26.74 31.22
C ALA A 164 -1.48 -27.31 32.33
N VAL A 165 -2.09 -27.74 33.43
CA VAL A 165 -1.39 -28.36 34.56
C VAL A 165 -1.64 -29.87 34.52
N PHE A 166 -0.54 -30.64 34.38
CA PHE A 166 -0.62 -32.08 34.34
C PHE A 166 0.19 -32.69 35.47
N GLY A 167 -0.43 -33.58 36.24
CA GLY A 167 0.22 -34.41 37.25
C GLY A 167 0.69 -33.71 38.53
N LYS A 168 1.41 -34.45 39.35
CA LYS A 168 2.09 -33.95 40.57
C LYS A 168 3.56 -34.39 40.51
N PRO A 169 4.55 -33.48 40.59
CA PRO A 169 4.38 -32.02 40.69
C PRO A 169 3.76 -31.45 39.39
N ALA A 170 3.01 -30.37 39.60
CA ALA A 170 2.31 -29.70 38.46
C ALA A 170 3.31 -29.21 37.42
N ILE A 171 3.15 -29.66 36.20
CA ILE A 171 3.93 -29.17 35.04
C ILE A 171 3.02 -28.26 34.26
N ILE A 172 3.46 -27.02 34.08
CA ILE A 172 2.74 -26.00 33.31
C ILE A 172 3.28 -26.01 31.89
N TYR A 173 2.42 -26.29 30.93
CA TYR A 173 2.73 -26.17 29.49
C TYR A 173 2.03 -24.94 28.92
N PRO A 174 2.73 -24.10 28.13
CA PRO A 174 2.09 -23.02 27.44
C PRO A 174 1.11 -23.60 26.40
N GLY A 175 -0.13 -23.11 26.43
CA GLY A 175 -1.13 -23.40 25.42
C GLY A 175 -1.18 -22.30 24.37
N TYR A 176 -1.62 -22.65 23.16
CA TYR A 176 -1.83 -21.71 22.07
C TYR A 176 -3.28 -21.77 21.61
N GLN A 177 -3.86 -20.64 21.30
CA GLN A 177 -5.17 -20.53 20.67
C GLN A 177 -5.14 -19.58 19.49
N LEU A 178 -6.12 -19.71 18.59
CA LEU A 178 -6.28 -18.76 17.50
C LEU A 178 -6.74 -17.42 18.09
N ALA A 179 -6.09 -16.33 17.71
CA ALA A 179 -6.52 -14.99 18.00
C ALA A 179 -7.62 -14.60 16.99
N TYR A 180 -8.81 -14.26 17.49
CA TYR A 180 -9.96 -13.85 16.68
C TYR A 180 -10.09 -12.32 16.67
#